data_9569ff97dccda3e937c46d1b50b4dd82
#
_entry.id   9569ff97dccda3e937c46d1b50b4dd82
#
_cell.length_a   1.000
_cell.length_b   1.000
_cell.length_c   1.000
_cell.angle_alpha   90.00
_cell.angle_beta   90.00
_cell.angle_gamma   90.00
#
_symmetry.space_group_name_H-M   'P 1'
#
loop_
_entity.id
_entity.type
_entity.pdbx_description
1 polymer ?
#
loop_
_entity_poly.entity_id
_entity_poly.type
_entity_poly.pdbx_seq_one_letter_code
_entity_poly.pdbx_strand_id
1 'polypeptide(L)' 'MDQAFNGVQASLLHVAVWRKSSYSSPSGNCVEAAMLADGVAVRNSRFPDGPALIFTEAEWDAFVRGIKAGDFG' A
#
# COMPACT_ATOMS: atom_id res chain seq x y z
N MET A 1 11.41 13.34 -9.69
CA MET A 1 10.09 13.21 -9.06
C MET A 1 9.54 11.80 -9.33
N ASP A 2 9.09 11.15 -8.28
CA ASP A 2 8.53 9.82 -8.44
C ASP A 2 7.20 9.88 -9.18
N GLN A 3 7.01 8.95 -10.10
CA GLN A 3 5.75 8.81 -10.80
C GLN A 3 4.96 7.67 -10.19
N ALA A 4 3.84 8.02 -9.57
CA ALA A 4 2.98 7.03 -8.93
C ALA A 4 1.86 6.64 -9.90
N PHE A 5 1.95 5.46 -10.46
CA PHE A 5 0.93 4.88 -11.33
C PHE A 5 0.80 3.40 -11.03
N ASN A 6 -0.38 2.84 -11.27
CA ASN A 6 -0.63 1.43 -11.02
C ASN A 6 0.36 0.57 -11.79
N GLY A 7 1.00 -0.35 -11.05
CA GLY A 7 2.01 -1.23 -11.62
C GLY A 7 3.41 -0.67 -11.54
N VAL A 8 3.60 0.55 -11.02
CA VAL A 8 4.94 1.08 -10.84
C VAL A 8 5.75 0.16 -9.93
N GLN A 9 7.03 -0.01 -10.26
CA GLN A 9 7.92 -0.77 -9.39
C GLN A 9 8.02 -0.06 -8.04
N ALA A 10 7.65 -0.75 -6.96
CA ALA A 10 7.53 -0.12 -5.65
C ALA A 10 8.82 0.57 -5.19
N SER A 11 9.97 -0.04 -5.51
CA SER A 11 11.27 0.53 -5.13
C SER A 11 11.58 1.86 -5.82
N LEU A 12 10.85 2.22 -6.87
CA LEU A 12 11.01 3.51 -7.54
C LEU A 12 10.24 4.64 -6.87
N LEU A 13 9.42 4.33 -5.87
CA LEU A 13 8.72 5.33 -5.07
C LEU A 13 9.63 5.74 -3.91
N HIS A 14 10.63 6.57 -4.21
CA HIS A 14 11.73 6.86 -3.30
C HIS A 14 11.32 7.60 -2.04
N VAL A 15 10.20 8.35 -2.09
CA VAL A 15 9.71 9.08 -0.93
C VAL A 15 8.75 8.26 -0.07
N ALA A 16 8.40 7.06 -0.51
CA ALA A 16 7.45 6.23 0.20
C ALA A 16 8.05 5.70 1.51
N VAL A 17 7.29 5.82 2.58
CA VAL A 17 7.60 5.20 3.87
C VAL A 17 6.60 4.06 4.03
N TRP A 18 7.05 2.84 3.81
CA TRP A 18 6.18 1.67 3.82
C TRP A 18 5.89 1.22 5.23
N ARG A 19 4.62 0.99 5.51
CA ARG A 19 4.14 0.53 6.81
C ARG A 19 3.35 -0.74 6.66
N LYS A 20 3.50 -1.65 7.61
CA LYS A 20 2.71 -2.87 7.69
C LYS A 20 1.89 -2.88 8.96
N SER A 21 0.84 -3.71 8.97
CA SER A 21 0.00 -3.88 10.14
C SER A 21 0.80 -4.44 11.31
N SER A 22 0.48 -4.00 12.53
CA SER A 22 1.06 -4.58 13.74
C SER A 22 0.64 -6.04 13.94
N TYR A 23 -0.38 -6.49 13.21
CA TYR A 23 -0.80 -7.89 13.23
C TYR A 23 0.04 -8.78 12.34
N SER A 24 0.91 -8.20 11.51
CA SER A 24 1.79 -8.97 10.64
C SER A 24 2.88 -9.65 11.45
N SER A 25 3.24 -10.87 11.04
CA SER A 25 4.32 -11.57 11.71
C SER A 25 5.67 -10.95 11.35
N PRO A 26 6.69 -11.10 12.23
CA PRO A 26 8.03 -10.61 11.91
C PRO A 26 8.65 -11.26 10.66
N SER A 27 8.16 -12.42 10.26
CA SER A 27 8.66 -13.10 9.05
C SER A 27 8.21 -12.44 7.75
N GLY A 28 7.31 -11.46 7.83
CA GLY A 28 7.16 -10.51 6.76
C GLY A 28 6.24 -10.85 5.61
N ASN A 29 5.32 -11.78 5.76
CA ASN A 29 4.29 -12.01 4.74
C ASN A 29 3.11 -11.08 5.00
N CYS A 30 3.17 -9.88 4.45
CA CYS A 30 2.15 -8.86 4.74
C CYS A 30 1.93 -7.92 3.57
N VAL A 31 0.89 -7.12 3.71
CA VAL A 31 0.59 -6.00 2.83
C VAL A 31 1.19 -4.76 3.47
N GLU A 32 1.83 -3.95 2.68
CA GLU A 32 2.39 -2.68 3.14
C GLU A 32 1.76 -1.52 2.38
N ALA A 33 1.56 -0.43 3.08
CA ALA A 33 0.99 0.79 2.51
C ALA A 33 1.89 1.98 2.82
N ALA A 34 1.93 2.92 1.88
CA ALA A 34 2.68 4.16 2.05
C ALA A 34 1.80 5.33 1.65
N MET A 35 1.76 6.36 2.49
CA MET A 35 1.03 7.58 2.17
C MET A 35 1.85 8.41 1.20
N LEU A 36 1.23 8.84 0.13
CA LEU A 36 1.82 9.72 -0.86
C LEU A 36 1.16 11.10 -0.75
N ALA A 37 1.69 12.08 -1.48
CA ALA A 37 1.16 13.44 -1.44
C ALA A 37 -0.33 13.49 -1.81
N ASP A 38 -0.76 12.66 -2.75
CA ASP A 38 -2.12 12.70 -3.29
C ASP A 38 -2.76 11.32 -3.37
N GLY A 39 -2.30 10.38 -2.55
CA GLY A 39 -2.88 9.05 -2.57
C GLY A 39 -2.16 8.07 -1.68
N VAL A 40 -2.37 6.79 -1.92
CA VAL A 40 -1.78 5.70 -1.14
C VAL A 40 -1.22 4.65 -2.09
N ALA A 41 -0.01 4.20 -1.82
CA ALA A 41 0.59 3.08 -2.53
C ALA A 41 0.49 1.82 -1.66
N VAL A 42 0.22 0.68 -2.30
CA VAL A 42 0.12 -0.61 -1.61
C VAL A 42 1.01 -1.60 -2.33
N ARG A 43 1.76 -2.39 -1.57
CA ARG A 43 2.60 -3.45 -2.13
C ARG A 43 2.53 -4.72 -1.31
N ASN A 44 2.95 -5.81 -1.94
CA ASN A 44 3.15 -7.09 -1.24
C ASN A 44 4.57 -7.08 -0.67
N SER A 45 4.71 -7.26 0.64
CA SER A 45 6.02 -7.22 1.29
C SER A 45 6.97 -8.32 0.83
N ARG A 46 6.43 -9.41 0.29
CA ARG A 46 7.26 -10.49 -0.25
C ARG A 46 7.98 -10.11 -1.55
N PHE A 47 7.51 -9.05 -2.20
CA PHE A 47 8.05 -8.56 -3.46
C PHE A 47 8.25 -7.04 -3.35
N PRO A 48 9.21 -6.61 -2.53
CA PRO A 48 9.38 -5.17 -2.27
C PRO A 48 9.78 -4.38 -3.51
N ASP A 49 10.35 -5.05 -4.51
CA ASP A 49 10.67 -4.43 -5.80
C ASP A 49 9.58 -4.66 -6.84
N GLY A 50 8.51 -5.35 -6.44
CA GLY A 50 7.42 -5.65 -7.36
C GLY A 50 6.52 -4.46 -7.60
N PRO A 51 5.42 -4.68 -8.35
CA PRO A 51 4.51 -3.59 -8.68
C PRO A 51 3.75 -3.10 -7.44
N ALA A 52 3.51 -1.79 -7.40
CA ALA A 52 2.66 -1.18 -6.39
C ALA A 52 1.33 -0.80 -7.04
N LEU A 53 0.25 -0.86 -6.26
CA LEU A 53 -1.04 -0.34 -6.65
C LEU A 53 -1.19 1.05 -6.05
N ILE A 54 -1.71 1.97 -6.85
CA ILE A 54 -1.86 3.36 -6.42
C ILE A 54 -3.35 3.69 -6.33
N PHE A 55 -3.74 4.21 -5.19
CA PHE A 55 -5.15 4.56 -4.93
C PHE A 55 -5.27 6.01 -4.57
N THR A 56 -6.40 6.62 -4.93
CA THR A 56 -6.74 7.95 -4.43
C THR A 56 -7.06 7.86 -2.94
N GLU A 57 -7.03 9.00 -2.26
CA GLU A 57 -7.39 9.03 -0.85
C GLU A 57 -8.83 8.56 -0.63
N ALA A 58 -9.74 8.92 -1.54
CA ALA A 58 -11.15 8.50 -1.44
C ALA A 58 -11.29 7.00 -1.60
N GLU A 59 -10.56 6.40 -2.54
CA GLU A 59 -10.56 4.95 -2.73
C GLU A 59 -10.03 4.22 -1.50
N TRP A 60 -8.93 4.73 -0.96
CA TRP A 60 -8.31 4.15 0.23
C TRP A 60 -9.24 4.25 1.45
N ASP A 61 -9.85 5.41 1.66
CA ASP A 61 -10.78 5.61 2.76
C ASP A 61 -11.95 4.64 2.67
N ALA A 62 -12.54 4.49 1.50
CA ALA A 62 -13.64 3.55 1.29
C ALA A 62 -13.22 2.11 1.58
N PHE A 63 -12.03 1.73 1.15
CA PHE A 63 -11.49 0.39 1.39
C PHE A 63 -11.29 0.12 2.88
N VAL A 64 -10.69 1.07 3.59
CA VAL A 64 -10.46 0.93 5.03
C VAL A 64 -11.80 0.82 5.78
N ARG A 65 -12.78 1.63 5.41
CA ARG A 65 -14.12 1.55 6.01
C ARG A 65 -14.78 0.20 5.73
N GLY A 66 -14.63 -0.30 4.52
CA GLY A 66 -15.16 -1.60 4.14
C GLY A 66 -14.56 -2.72 4.96
N ILE A 67 -13.25 -2.66 5.18
CA ILE A 67 -12.56 -3.64 6.04
C ILE A 67 -13.12 -3.59 7.46
N LYS A 68 -13.26 -2.41 8.02
CA LYS A 68 -13.79 -2.23 9.38
C LYS A 68 -15.22 -2.71 9.51
N ALA A 69 -15.99 -2.60 8.45
CA ALA A 69 -17.39 -3.04 8.41
C ALA A 69 -17.54 -4.53 8.13
N GLY A 70 -16.46 -5.23 7.82
CA GLY A 70 -16.49 -6.64 7.53
C GLY A 70 -16.88 -6.99 6.09
N ASP A 71 -16.84 -6.03 5.18
CA ASP A 71 -17.24 -6.26 3.77
C ASP A 71 -16.36 -7.29 3.07
N PHE A 72 -15.12 -7.41 3.48
CA PHE A 72 -14.14 -8.29 2.83
C PHE A 72 -13.71 -9.47 3.71
N GLY A 73 -14.39 -9.67 4.80
CA GLY A 73 -14.07 -10.78 5.70
C GLY A 73 -13.93 -10.34 7.17
#